data_8584a3bc8ef132aaed5248a78f6415fa
#
_entry.id   8584a3bc8ef132aaed5248a78f6415fa
#
_cell.length_a   1.000
_cell.length_b   1.000
_cell.length_c   1.000
_cell.angle_alpha   90.00
_cell.angle_beta   90.00
_cell.angle_gamma   90.00
#
_symmetry.space_group_name_H-M   'P 1'
#
loop_
_entity.id
_entity.type
_entity.pdbx_description
1 polymer ?
#
loop_
_entity_poly.entity_id
_entity_poly.type
_entity_poly.pdbx_seq_one_letter_code
_entity_poly.pdbx_strand_id
1 'polypeptide(L)'
;EPVSANEDFKQFARSVLESVEAGGPETAESLEGARVELVAKIGENIVVSGTERFEAASGEVLAGYVHPPANKIGVLVKLAGGDAELGRLLAMHISFANPRYLARDEVPAELVVEERDVYMKLPDVVSKPEQVREKIVEGMLKKRFFAEQVLVDQAWIHDAAKSVEQVLAEQGAKVVAIRRFALSE
;
A
#
# COMPACT_ATOMS: atom_id res chain seq x y z
N GLU A 1 -4.90 -3.17 30.37
CA GLU A 1 -4.50 -1.97 29.60
C GLU A 1 -3.93 -2.44 28.26
N PRO A 2 -4.32 -1.85 27.11
CA PRO A 2 -3.82 -2.33 25.82
C PRO A 2 -2.29 -2.22 25.78
N VAL A 3 -1.60 -3.23 25.21
CA VAL A 3 -0.14 -3.26 25.06
C VAL A 3 0.40 -1.98 24.40
N SER A 4 -0.32 -1.45 23.44
CA SER A 4 0.03 -0.19 22.74
C SER A 4 0.08 1.05 23.66
N ALA A 5 -0.53 1.01 24.85
CA ALA A 5 -0.46 2.08 25.84
C ALA A 5 0.73 1.93 26.82
N ASN A 6 1.34 0.74 26.88
CA ASN A 6 2.46 0.44 27.78
C ASN A 6 3.73 1.20 27.37
N GLU A 7 4.38 1.85 28.30
CA GLU A 7 5.57 2.69 28.03
C GLU A 7 6.79 1.88 27.60
N ASP A 8 7.00 0.68 28.15
CA ASP A 8 8.11 -0.19 27.72
C ASP A 8 7.90 -0.64 26.26
N PHE A 9 6.65 -0.94 25.86
CA PHE A 9 6.31 -1.25 24.47
C PHE A 9 6.59 -0.07 23.55
N LYS A 10 6.16 1.14 23.93
CA LYS A 10 6.41 2.35 23.14
C LYS A 10 7.90 2.66 23.03
N GLN A 11 8.66 2.43 24.08
CA GLN A 11 10.11 2.61 24.06
C GLN A 11 10.77 1.60 23.12
N PHE A 12 10.40 0.33 23.19
CA PHE A 12 10.88 -0.70 22.26
C PHE A 12 10.55 -0.34 20.81
N ALA A 13 9.30 0.07 20.52
CA ALA A 13 8.89 0.49 19.19
C ALA A 13 9.74 1.67 18.66
N ARG A 14 10.05 2.66 19.52
CA ARG A 14 10.96 3.77 19.17
C ARG A 14 12.37 3.25 18.85
N SER A 15 12.91 2.34 19.67
CA SER A 15 14.24 1.77 19.40
C SER A 15 14.30 1.01 18.08
N VAL A 16 13.22 0.31 17.68
CA VAL A 16 13.13 -0.32 16.36
C VAL A 16 13.15 0.74 15.26
N LEU A 17 12.36 1.81 15.37
CA LEU A 17 12.34 2.90 14.38
C LEU A 17 13.70 3.58 14.25
N GLU A 18 14.34 3.93 15.36
CA GLU A 18 15.68 4.56 15.38
C GLU A 18 16.73 3.66 14.73
N SER A 19 16.71 2.36 15.02
CA SER A 19 17.61 1.38 14.43
C SER A 19 17.43 1.30 12.91
N VAL A 20 16.18 1.21 12.45
CA VAL A 20 15.85 1.13 11.01
C VAL A 20 16.19 2.44 10.31
N GLU A 21 15.95 3.60 10.95
CA GLU A 21 16.32 4.92 10.41
C GLU A 21 17.84 5.03 10.20
N ALA A 22 18.61 4.55 11.17
CA ALA A 22 20.09 4.64 11.12
C ALA A 22 20.72 3.65 10.15
N GLY A 23 20.24 2.41 10.11
CA GLY A 23 20.95 1.32 9.42
C GLY A 23 20.14 0.53 8.39
N GLY A 24 18.85 0.78 8.25
CA GLY A 24 17.97 0.06 7.31
C GLY A 24 17.11 -1.01 7.98
N PRO A 25 16.17 -1.60 7.22
CA PRO A 25 15.15 -2.53 7.75
C PRO A 25 15.71 -3.75 8.50
N GLU A 26 16.86 -4.26 8.05
CA GLU A 26 17.54 -5.44 8.61
C GLU A 26 18.07 -5.21 10.04
N THR A 27 18.29 -3.96 10.43
CA THR A 27 18.82 -3.64 11.77
C THR A 27 17.82 -3.95 12.90
N ALA A 28 16.53 -4.09 12.58
CA ALA A 28 15.51 -4.49 13.53
C ALA A 28 15.82 -5.86 14.19
N GLU A 29 16.49 -6.76 13.47
CA GLU A 29 16.89 -8.08 13.98
C GLU A 29 17.87 -7.99 15.17
N SER A 30 18.67 -6.93 15.23
CA SER A 30 19.60 -6.70 16.35
C SER A 30 18.89 -6.46 17.70
N LEU A 31 17.59 -6.13 17.68
CA LEU A 31 16.77 -5.86 18.84
C LEU A 31 16.00 -7.09 19.34
N GLU A 32 16.28 -8.29 18.81
CA GLU A 32 15.58 -9.52 19.18
C GLU A 32 15.72 -9.81 20.69
N GLY A 33 16.89 -9.59 21.30
CA GLY A 33 17.10 -9.73 22.74
C GLY A 33 16.16 -8.83 23.55
N ALA A 34 16.08 -7.54 23.19
CA ALA A 34 15.20 -6.58 23.83
C ALA A 34 13.71 -6.93 23.65
N ARG A 35 13.35 -7.48 22.48
CA ARG A 35 11.99 -7.98 22.23
C ARG A 35 11.63 -9.13 23.18
N VAL A 36 12.52 -10.10 23.34
CA VAL A 36 12.30 -11.26 24.23
C VAL A 36 12.15 -10.82 25.70
N GLU A 37 12.99 -9.89 26.15
CA GLU A 37 12.88 -9.32 27.51
C GLU A 37 11.54 -8.59 27.70
N LEU A 38 11.10 -7.83 26.68
CA LEU A 38 9.82 -7.14 26.70
C LEU A 38 8.64 -8.11 26.78
N VAL A 39 8.65 -9.19 25.98
CA VAL A 39 7.65 -10.27 26.01
C VAL A 39 7.59 -10.89 27.40
N ALA A 40 8.73 -11.19 28.01
CA ALA A 40 8.79 -11.75 29.37
C ALA A 40 8.21 -10.79 30.44
N LYS A 41 8.42 -9.47 30.26
CA LYS A 41 7.94 -8.43 31.19
C LYS A 41 6.44 -8.18 31.06
N ILE A 42 5.92 -8.10 29.83
CA ILE A 42 4.51 -7.75 29.57
C ILE A 42 3.61 -8.99 29.62
N GLY A 43 4.14 -10.17 29.28
CA GLY A 43 3.37 -11.43 29.21
C GLY A 43 2.56 -11.59 27.93
N GLU A 44 2.80 -10.75 26.91
CA GLU A 44 2.11 -10.76 25.63
C GLU A 44 3.08 -11.05 24.47
N ASN A 45 2.61 -11.75 23.45
CA ASN A 45 3.43 -12.02 22.28
C ASN A 45 3.59 -10.75 21.41
N ILE A 46 4.81 -10.23 21.37
CA ILE A 46 5.17 -9.05 20.57
C ILE A 46 6.03 -9.50 19.41
N VAL A 47 5.65 -9.11 18.20
CA VAL A 47 6.36 -9.46 16.96
C VAL A 47 6.61 -8.19 16.15
N VAL A 48 7.83 -8.02 15.65
CA VAL A 48 8.13 -7.04 14.59
C VAL A 48 7.91 -7.77 13.25
N SER A 49 6.74 -7.61 12.67
CA SER A 49 6.33 -8.32 11.45
C SER A 49 6.89 -7.74 10.17
N GLY A 50 7.41 -6.52 10.22
CA GLY A 50 8.04 -5.88 9.07
C GLY A 50 8.47 -4.45 9.37
N THR A 51 9.48 -4.03 8.66
CA THR A 51 10.06 -2.68 8.67
C THR A 51 10.32 -2.21 7.26
N GLU A 52 10.31 -0.92 7.03
CA GLU A 52 10.61 -0.31 5.75
C GLU A 52 11.27 1.05 5.95
N ARG A 53 12.19 1.41 5.07
CA ARG A 53 12.85 2.71 5.03
C ARG A 53 12.93 3.22 3.61
N PHE A 54 12.40 4.42 3.38
CA PHE A 54 12.56 5.12 2.13
C PHE A 54 13.53 6.29 2.29
N GLU A 55 14.39 6.47 1.31
CA GLU A 55 15.26 7.62 1.17
C GLU A 55 14.84 8.42 -0.07
N ALA A 56 14.74 9.74 0.06
CA ALA A 56 14.45 10.62 -1.06
C ALA A 56 15.73 11.02 -1.79
N ALA A 57 15.75 10.85 -3.11
CA ALA A 57 16.72 11.47 -3.98
C ALA A 57 16.31 12.93 -4.28
N SER A 58 17.18 13.67 -5.00
CA SER A 58 16.84 15.03 -5.43
C SER A 58 15.59 15.03 -6.31
N GLY A 59 14.62 15.85 -5.97
CA GLY A 59 13.33 15.95 -6.66
C GLY A 59 12.29 14.89 -6.24
N GLU A 60 12.60 14.07 -5.25
CA GLU A 60 11.65 13.13 -4.65
C GLU A 60 11.08 13.68 -3.34
N VAL A 61 9.87 13.25 -3.03
CA VAL A 61 9.10 13.61 -1.83
C VAL A 61 8.72 12.33 -1.08
N LEU A 62 8.95 12.33 0.23
CA LEU A 62 8.47 11.28 1.14
C LEU A 62 7.25 11.79 1.90
N ALA A 63 6.25 10.95 2.05
CA ALA A 63 5.10 11.20 2.89
C ALA A 63 4.69 9.94 3.65
N GLY A 64 4.13 10.14 4.84
CA GLY A 64 3.60 9.08 5.67
C GLY A 64 2.19 9.40 6.14
N TYR A 65 1.42 8.36 6.42
CA TYR A 65 0.09 8.46 7.02
C TYR A 65 -0.16 7.29 7.94
N VAL A 66 -0.65 7.59 9.14
CA VAL A 66 -1.16 6.59 10.08
C VAL A 66 -2.65 6.81 10.26
N HIS A 67 -3.45 5.79 10.02
CA HIS A 67 -4.91 5.91 10.02
C HIS A 67 -5.48 5.94 11.45
N PRO A 68 -6.07 7.10 11.86
CA PRO A 68 -6.68 7.23 13.17
C PRO A 68 -8.07 6.56 13.23
N PRO A 69 -8.65 6.32 14.41
CA PRO A 69 -8.05 6.51 15.73
C PRO A 69 -7.24 5.31 16.22
N ALA A 70 -7.41 4.14 15.58
CA ALA A 70 -6.82 2.88 16.04
C ALA A 70 -5.33 2.75 15.74
N ASN A 71 -4.80 3.54 14.80
CA ASN A 71 -3.40 3.52 14.35
C ASN A 71 -2.91 2.12 13.90
N LYS A 72 -3.83 1.31 13.35
CA LYS A 72 -3.54 -0.05 12.90
C LYS A 72 -3.03 -0.13 11.45
N ILE A 73 -3.16 0.97 10.70
CA ILE A 73 -2.69 1.05 9.31
C ILE A 73 -1.70 2.19 9.20
N GLY A 74 -0.51 1.89 8.70
CA GLY A 74 0.51 2.87 8.37
C GLY A 74 0.89 2.77 6.90
N VAL A 75 1.10 3.90 6.23
CA VAL A 75 1.48 3.97 4.82
C VAL A 75 2.66 4.91 4.65
N LEU A 76 3.66 4.47 3.90
CA LEU A 76 4.74 5.30 3.38
C LEU A 76 4.58 5.45 1.88
N VAL A 77 4.83 6.65 1.37
CA VAL A 77 4.78 6.98 -0.06
C VAL A 77 6.04 7.72 -0.44
N LYS A 78 6.59 7.36 -1.60
CA LYS A 78 7.68 8.07 -2.26
C LYS A 78 7.21 8.51 -3.64
N LEU A 79 7.30 9.79 -3.90
CA LEU A 79 6.94 10.42 -5.18
C LEU A 79 8.17 11.01 -5.86
N ALA A 80 8.23 10.94 -7.18
CA ALA A 80 9.06 11.81 -8.00
C ALA A 80 8.21 13.00 -8.45
N GLY A 81 8.58 14.22 -8.03
CA GLY A 81 7.77 15.41 -8.21
C GLY A 81 6.60 15.54 -7.25
N GLY A 82 5.75 16.54 -7.45
CA GLY A 82 4.66 16.86 -6.53
C GLY A 82 5.14 17.49 -5.22
N ASP A 83 4.31 17.43 -4.19
CA ASP A 83 4.60 17.97 -2.86
C ASP A 83 4.20 17.01 -1.73
N ALA A 84 4.51 17.39 -0.49
CA ALA A 84 4.22 16.59 0.69
C ALA A 84 2.71 16.41 0.94
N GLU A 85 1.88 17.37 0.56
CA GLU A 85 0.43 17.27 0.73
C GLU A 85 -0.16 16.25 -0.25
N LEU A 86 0.26 16.25 -1.51
CA LEU A 86 -0.10 15.22 -2.48
C LEU A 86 0.31 13.83 -1.98
N GLY A 87 1.53 13.69 -1.47
CA GLY A 87 2.02 12.44 -0.89
C GLY A 87 1.17 11.97 0.29
N ARG A 88 0.77 12.88 1.19
CA ARG A 88 -0.10 12.58 2.32
C ARG A 88 -1.50 12.14 1.87
N LEU A 89 -2.10 12.83 0.91
CA LEU A 89 -3.41 12.48 0.35
C LEU A 89 -3.36 11.11 -0.36
N LEU A 90 -2.26 10.82 -1.08
CA LEU A 90 -2.05 9.51 -1.69
C LEU A 90 -1.87 8.41 -0.63
N ALA A 91 -1.16 8.68 0.46
CA ALA A 91 -1.04 7.72 1.56
C ALA A 91 -2.39 7.45 2.24
N MET A 92 -3.26 8.45 2.38
CA MET A 92 -4.64 8.26 2.83
C MET A 92 -5.44 7.39 1.87
N HIS A 93 -5.33 7.63 0.56
CA HIS A 93 -5.95 6.81 -0.48
C HIS A 93 -5.50 5.34 -0.36
N ILE A 94 -4.20 5.09 -0.29
CA ILE A 94 -3.62 3.75 -0.19
C ILE A 94 -4.06 3.03 1.10
N SER A 95 -4.20 3.75 2.21
CA SER A 95 -4.65 3.17 3.47
C SER A 95 -6.02 2.53 3.35
N PHE A 96 -6.91 3.13 2.57
CA PHE A 96 -8.28 2.69 2.32
C PHE A 96 -8.36 1.69 1.15
N ALA A 97 -7.80 2.05 -0.02
CA ALA A 97 -7.97 1.30 -1.26
C ALA A 97 -7.11 0.03 -1.36
N ASN A 98 -6.04 -0.07 -0.54
CA ASN A 98 -5.16 -1.24 -0.44
C ASN A 98 -4.72 -1.82 -1.80
N PRO A 99 -4.13 -1.03 -2.71
CA PRO A 99 -3.67 -1.53 -4.00
C PRO A 99 -2.57 -2.58 -3.82
N ARG A 100 -2.54 -3.58 -4.71
CA ARG A 100 -1.50 -4.62 -4.71
C ARG A 100 -0.30 -4.26 -5.59
N TYR A 101 -0.53 -3.45 -6.61
CA TYR A 101 0.45 -3.06 -7.61
C TYR A 101 0.44 -1.55 -7.80
N LEU A 102 1.57 -0.95 -8.16
CA LEU A 102 1.62 0.47 -8.49
C LEU A 102 1.07 0.73 -9.90
N ALA A 103 1.50 -0.09 -10.87
CA ALA A 103 1.14 0.02 -12.28
C ALA A 103 0.79 -1.35 -12.88
N ARG A 104 0.18 -1.35 -14.07
CA ARG A 104 -0.31 -2.59 -14.70
C ARG A 104 0.79 -3.55 -15.11
N ASP A 105 1.97 -3.04 -15.43
CA ASP A 105 3.14 -3.83 -15.82
C ASP A 105 3.74 -4.62 -14.64
N GLU A 106 3.38 -4.27 -13.41
CA GLU A 106 3.72 -5.06 -12.21
C GLU A 106 2.78 -6.24 -11.98
N VAL A 107 1.61 -6.26 -12.64
CA VAL A 107 0.65 -7.36 -12.50
C VAL A 107 1.15 -8.59 -13.24
N PRO A 108 1.30 -9.76 -12.58
CA PRO A 108 1.69 -10.99 -13.26
C PRO A 108 0.75 -11.31 -14.43
N ALA A 109 1.33 -11.59 -15.59
CA ALA A 109 0.57 -11.84 -16.81
C ALA A 109 -0.42 -13.01 -16.65
N GLU A 110 -0.05 -14.00 -15.87
CA GLU A 110 -0.86 -15.18 -15.55
C GLU A 110 -2.17 -14.78 -14.85
N LEU A 111 -2.13 -13.83 -13.89
CA LEU A 111 -3.33 -13.34 -13.22
C LEU A 111 -4.27 -12.60 -14.17
N VAL A 112 -3.71 -11.84 -15.12
CA VAL A 112 -4.52 -11.16 -16.14
C VAL A 112 -5.19 -12.17 -17.07
N VAL A 113 -4.49 -13.25 -17.43
CA VAL A 113 -5.03 -14.33 -18.28
C VAL A 113 -6.12 -15.08 -17.52
N GLU A 114 -5.88 -15.45 -16.26
CA GLU A 114 -6.87 -16.14 -15.42
C GLU A 114 -8.15 -15.31 -15.27
N GLU A 115 -8.02 -14.02 -14.99
CA GLU A 115 -9.18 -13.13 -14.82
C GLU A 115 -9.93 -12.91 -16.14
N ARG A 116 -9.19 -12.79 -17.27
CA ARG A 116 -9.76 -12.76 -18.61
C ARG A 116 -10.60 -14.01 -18.90
N ASP A 117 -10.08 -15.19 -18.57
CA ASP A 117 -10.78 -16.46 -18.75
C ASP A 117 -12.05 -16.57 -17.91
N VAL A 118 -12.02 -16.02 -16.69
CA VAL A 118 -13.21 -15.91 -15.83
C VAL A 118 -14.26 -15.01 -16.49
N TYR A 119 -13.88 -13.82 -16.95
CA TYR A 119 -14.82 -12.88 -17.58
C TYR A 119 -15.38 -13.43 -18.90
N MET A 120 -14.58 -14.14 -19.71
CA MET A 120 -15.03 -14.77 -20.94
C MET A 120 -16.14 -15.81 -20.73
N LYS A 121 -16.20 -16.44 -19.55
CA LYS A 121 -17.20 -17.45 -19.18
C LYS A 121 -18.45 -16.87 -18.53
N LEU A 122 -18.49 -15.57 -18.26
CA LEU A 122 -19.66 -14.95 -17.64
C LEU A 122 -20.88 -15.03 -18.60
N PRO A 123 -22.08 -15.37 -18.09
CA PRO A 123 -23.30 -15.50 -18.92
C PRO A 123 -23.58 -14.26 -19.76
N ASP A 124 -23.35 -13.07 -19.20
CA ASP A 124 -23.57 -11.80 -19.90
C ASP A 124 -22.60 -11.59 -21.08
N VAL A 125 -21.39 -12.15 -21.02
CA VAL A 125 -20.40 -12.11 -22.09
C VAL A 125 -20.70 -13.19 -23.12
N VAL A 126 -20.95 -14.42 -22.69
CA VAL A 126 -21.27 -15.55 -23.57
C VAL A 126 -22.51 -15.29 -24.42
N SER A 127 -23.50 -14.56 -23.89
CA SER A 127 -24.71 -14.17 -24.62
C SER A 127 -24.47 -13.15 -25.75
N LYS A 128 -23.28 -12.52 -25.81
CA LYS A 128 -22.94 -11.53 -26.84
C LYS A 128 -22.33 -12.20 -28.09
N PRO A 129 -22.43 -11.54 -29.26
CA PRO A 129 -21.72 -11.98 -30.46
C PRO A 129 -20.22 -12.13 -30.22
N GLU A 130 -19.61 -13.17 -30.75
CA GLU A 130 -18.20 -13.52 -30.55
C GLU A 130 -17.25 -12.35 -30.82
N GLN A 131 -17.52 -11.60 -31.91
CA GLN A 131 -16.69 -10.48 -32.35
C GLN A 131 -16.59 -9.32 -31.32
N VAL A 132 -17.50 -9.24 -30.36
CA VAL A 132 -17.50 -8.16 -29.35
C VAL A 132 -17.08 -8.61 -27.95
N ARG A 133 -16.99 -9.94 -27.71
CA ARG A 133 -16.66 -10.49 -26.39
C ARG A 133 -15.31 -10.02 -25.88
N GLU A 134 -14.28 -10.07 -26.71
CA GLU A 134 -12.93 -9.60 -26.36
C GLU A 134 -12.96 -8.14 -25.88
N LYS A 135 -13.61 -7.26 -26.63
CA LYS A 135 -13.70 -5.84 -26.26
C LYS A 135 -14.47 -5.62 -24.96
N ILE A 136 -15.49 -6.43 -24.70
CA ILE A 136 -16.24 -6.39 -23.43
C ILE A 136 -15.33 -6.81 -22.28
N VAL A 137 -14.59 -7.91 -22.43
CA VAL A 137 -13.68 -8.45 -21.43
C VAL A 137 -12.53 -7.47 -21.14
N GLU A 138 -11.95 -6.83 -22.16
CA GLU A 138 -10.97 -5.77 -21.95
C GLU A 138 -11.53 -4.60 -21.12
N GLY A 139 -12.76 -4.20 -21.42
CA GLY A 139 -13.46 -3.18 -20.64
C GLY A 139 -13.71 -3.62 -19.19
N MET A 140 -13.99 -4.90 -18.96
CA MET A 140 -14.17 -5.47 -17.61
C MET A 140 -12.84 -5.55 -16.86
N LEU A 141 -11.77 -6.03 -17.51
CA LEU A 141 -10.43 -6.03 -16.92
C LEU A 141 -10.04 -4.62 -16.45
N LYS A 142 -10.25 -3.62 -17.30
CA LYS A 142 -9.93 -2.22 -16.95
C LYS A 142 -10.76 -1.72 -15.77
N LYS A 143 -12.08 -1.94 -15.78
CA LYS A 143 -13.01 -1.30 -14.84
C LYS A 143 -13.20 -2.06 -13.52
N ARG A 144 -12.87 -3.35 -13.49
CA ARG A 144 -13.03 -4.19 -12.30
C ARG A 144 -11.67 -4.61 -11.78
N PHE A 145 -10.92 -5.41 -12.55
CA PHE A 145 -9.67 -5.99 -12.09
C PHE A 145 -8.57 -4.93 -11.85
N PHE A 146 -8.18 -4.15 -12.87
CA PHE A 146 -7.13 -3.14 -12.71
C PHE A 146 -7.56 -2.00 -11.79
N ALA A 147 -8.80 -1.53 -11.91
CA ALA A 147 -9.32 -0.47 -11.04
C ALA A 147 -9.40 -0.87 -9.56
N GLU A 148 -9.34 -2.16 -9.23
CA GLU A 148 -9.27 -2.64 -7.85
C GLU A 148 -7.83 -2.90 -7.40
N GLN A 149 -7.02 -3.54 -8.25
CA GLN A 149 -5.70 -4.05 -7.88
C GLN A 149 -4.55 -3.05 -8.08
N VAL A 150 -4.69 -2.10 -9.03
CA VAL A 150 -3.60 -1.24 -9.50
C VAL A 150 -3.82 0.19 -9.06
N LEU A 151 -2.88 0.75 -8.28
CA LEU A 151 -2.99 2.07 -7.67
C LEU A 151 -3.33 3.16 -8.69
N VAL A 152 -2.60 3.25 -9.79
CA VAL A 152 -2.80 4.34 -10.78
C VAL A 152 -4.14 4.27 -11.49
N ASP A 153 -4.76 3.09 -11.57
CA ASP A 153 -6.08 2.86 -12.18
C ASP A 153 -7.24 3.10 -11.21
N GLN A 154 -6.99 3.15 -9.90
CA GLN A 154 -8.02 3.35 -8.89
C GLN A 154 -8.66 4.74 -9.02
N ALA A 155 -9.97 4.80 -8.75
CA ALA A 155 -10.64 6.09 -8.58
C ALA A 155 -10.09 6.80 -7.34
N TRP A 156 -9.74 8.08 -7.49
CA TRP A 156 -9.19 8.88 -6.39
C TRP A 156 -10.22 9.08 -5.28
N ILE A 157 -9.91 8.72 -4.04
CA ILE A 157 -10.88 8.76 -2.93
C ILE A 157 -11.39 10.16 -2.60
N HIS A 158 -10.62 11.21 -2.93
CA HIS A 158 -11.01 12.60 -2.67
C HIS A 158 -11.80 13.23 -3.83
N ASP A 159 -11.77 12.60 -5.02
CA ASP A 159 -12.53 12.99 -6.22
C ASP A 159 -12.67 11.77 -7.15
N ALA A 160 -13.73 11.02 -7.01
CA ALA A 160 -13.97 9.79 -7.77
C ALA A 160 -14.17 9.98 -9.28
N ALA A 161 -14.25 11.23 -9.77
CA ALA A 161 -14.29 11.52 -11.20
C ALA A 161 -12.90 11.39 -11.85
N LYS A 162 -11.84 11.35 -11.06
CA LYS A 162 -10.45 11.20 -11.52
C LYS A 162 -9.85 9.87 -11.06
N SER A 163 -8.91 9.34 -11.86
CA SER A 163 -8.04 8.27 -11.39
C SER A 163 -6.84 8.85 -10.62
N VAL A 164 -6.17 7.99 -9.84
CA VAL A 164 -4.89 8.35 -9.19
C VAL A 164 -3.87 8.83 -10.23
N GLU A 165 -3.77 8.16 -11.40
CA GLU A 165 -2.89 8.57 -12.50
C GLU A 165 -3.14 10.00 -12.96
N GLN A 166 -4.42 10.36 -13.15
CA GLN A 166 -4.79 11.71 -13.59
C GLN A 166 -4.39 12.76 -12.56
N VAL A 167 -4.64 12.51 -11.27
CA VAL A 167 -4.27 13.43 -10.19
C VAL A 167 -2.74 13.60 -10.12
N LEU A 168 -1.98 12.52 -10.18
CA LEU A 168 -0.52 12.57 -10.19
C LEU A 168 0.02 13.35 -11.40
N ALA A 169 -0.52 13.10 -12.59
CA ALA A 169 -0.11 13.78 -13.81
C ALA A 169 -0.40 15.30 -13.75
N GLU A 170 -1.57 15.72 -13.24
CA GLU A 170 -1.94 17.14 -13.04
C GLU A 170 -0.96 17.87 -12.10
N GLN A 171 -0.36 17.15 -11.16
CA GLN A 171 0.61 17.68 -10.19
C GLN A 171 2.07 17.47 -10.62
N GLY A 172 2.30 16.97 -11.84
CA GLY A 172 3.65 16.67 -12.33
C GLY A 172 4.40 15.64 -11.50
N ALA A 173 3.68 14.72 -10.90
CA ALA A 173 4.20 13.71 -10.00
C ALA A 173 4.07 12.30 -10.56
N LYS A 174 4.93 11.39 -10.08
CA LYS A 174 4.82 9.93 -10.28
C LYS A 174 5.05 9.22 -8.95
N VAL A 175 4.29 8.17 -8.70
CA VAL A 175 4.56 7.27 -7.58
C VAL A 175 5.78 6.41 -7.90
N VAL A 176 6.75 6.38 -6.97
CA VAL A 176 8.01 5.62 -7.09
C VAL A 176 7.94 4.35 -6.25
N ALA A 177 7.46 4.48 -5.01
CA ALA A 177 7.34 3.37 -4.09
C ALA A 177 6.22 3.65 -3.07
N ILE A 178 5.62 2.57 -2.60
CA ILE A 178 4.70 2.59 -1.47
C ILE A 178 5.00 1.43 -0.53
N ARG A 179 4.69 1.62 0.74
CA ARG A 179 4.61 0.53 1.71
C ARG A 179 3.39 0.73 2.60
N ARG A 180 2.57 -0.28 2.70
CA ARG A 180 1.41 -0.32 3.59
C ARG A 180 1.60 -1.41 4.61
N PHE A 181 1.47 -1.06 5.87
CA PHE A 181 1.40 -1.98 6.99
C PHE A 181 -0.02 -1.95 7.56
N ALA A 182 -0.55 -3.12 7.86
CA ALA A 182 -1.81 -3.25 8.56
C ALA A 182 -1.67 -4.32 9.63
N LEU A 183 -2.04 -3.98 10.85
CA LEU A 183 -2.18 -4.95 11.92
C LEU A 183 -3.49 -5.71 11.67
N SER A 184 -3.41 -7.04 11.63
CA SER A 184 -4.59 -7.90 11.53
C SER A 184 -5.51 -7.68 12.74
N GLU A 185 -6.79 -7.68 12.49
CA GLU A 185 -7.80 -7.76 13.54
C GLU A 185 -7.79 -9.11 14.22
#